data_37976e4aeff8e835ffd88af070a8ae0e
#
_entry.id   37976e4aeff8e835ffd88af070a8ae0e
#
_cell.length_a   1.000
_cell.length_b   1.000
_cell.length_c   1.000
_cell.angle_alpha   90.00
_cell.angle_beta   90.00
_cell.angle_gamma   90.00
#
_symmetry.space_group_name_H-M   'P 1'
#
loop_
_entity.id
_entity.type
_entity.pdbx_description
1 polymer ?
#
loop_
_entity_poly.entity_id
_entity_poly.type
_entity_poly.pdbx_seq_one_letter_code
_entity_poly.pdbx_strand_id
1 'polypeptide(L)'
;CTLDDKQPVEKLFRGEGGSTVIHSLIEWKLDDYLVKDDYRYMLTGFCARKAKDDENQNAAGDAAAIEYFNYVIFYRHYNDNDIVNLPLSDGKERITWPGLKNYLRNLSRKDYQLQVHLFERKGEYQRFISRYGLYESEWEIIRGINKTEGHVRTYFESHYRTTRKVVEDLLIEEIIQKAFMARTSERAENGDNMSLMADTLYQIKDQLAE
;
A
#
# COMPACT_ATOMS: atom_id res chain seq x y z
N CYS A 1 -3.32 11.28 1.73
CA CYS A 1 -3.03 11.73 3.11
C CYS A 1 -1.54 11.62 3.33
N THR A 2 -0.86 12.73 3.45
CA THR A 2 0.53 12.77 3.90
C THR A 2 0.53 12.62 5.41
N LEU A 3 0.74 11.39 5.85
CA LEU A 3 1.02 11.12 7.25
C LEU A 3 2.51 11.39 7.45
N ASP A 4 2.84 12.59 7.87
CA ASP A 4 4.18 13.00 8.24
C ASP A 4 4.23 13.31 9.76
N ASP A 5 5.40 13.70 10.22
CA ASP A 5 5.62 14.03 11.65
C ASP A 5 4.71 15.17 12.14
N LYS A 6 4.18 16.01 11.23
CA LYS A 6 3.25 17.10 11.56
C LYS A 6 1.79 16.64 11.62
N GLN A 7 1.46 15.57 10.88
CA GLN A 7 0.12 14.98 10.86
C GLN A 7 0.18 13.46 11.01
N PRO A 8 0.59 12.95 12.17
CA PRO A 8 0.63 11.52 12.42
C PRO A 8 -0.77 10.90 12.40
N VAL A 9 -0.85 9.60 12.11
CA VAL A 9 -2.12 8.82 12.04
C VAL A 9 -2.95 9.01 13.31
N GLU A 10 -2.32 9.18 14.45
CA GLU A 10 -2.96 9.36 15.77
C GLU A 10 -3.89 10.58 15.79
N LYS A 11 -3.58 11.62 15.01
CA LYS A 11 -4.44 12.81 14.92
C LYS A 11 -5.78 12.52 14.26
N LEU A 12 -5.86 11.50 13.41
CA LEU A 12 -7.12 11.11 12.76
C LEU A 12 -8.12 10.50 13.76
N PHE A 13 -7.64 10.03 14.91
CA PHE A 13 -8.48 9.48 15.99
C PHE A 13 -8.93 10.52 17.02
N ARG A 14 -8.60 11.81 16.84
CA ARG A 14 -8.87 12.91 17.79
C ARG A 14 -10.13 13.71 17.46
N GLY A 15 -11.07 13.19 16.67
CA GLY A 15 -12.33 13.88 16.36
C GLY A 15 -13.26 13.95 17.58
N GLU A 16 -14.01 15.06 17.71
CA GLU A 16 -15.18 15.12 18.58
C GLU A 16 -16.18 14.06 18.09
N GLY A 17 -16.45 13.06 18.93
CA GLY A 17 -17.29 11.92 18.56
C GLY A 17 -16.55 10.59 18.48
N GLY A 18 -15.24 10.58 18.75
CA GLY A 18 -14.50 9.38 19.15
C GLY A 18 -14.50 8.27 18.11
N SER A 19 -14.29 8.57 16.82
CA SER A 19 -14.07 7.50 15.85
C SER A 19 -12.87 6.67 16.27
N THR A 20 -13.12 5.46 16.74
CA THR A 20 -12.09 4.50 17.15
C THR A 20 -11.52 3.72 15.99
N VAL A 21 -12.07 3.89 14.79
CA VAL A 21 -11.72 3.14 13.58
C VAL A 21 -11.60 4.08 12.38
N ILE A 22 -10.55 3.87 11.57
CA ILE A 22 -10.32 4.56 10.31
C ILE A 22 -10.40 3.52 9.19
N HIS A 23 -11.11 3.87 8.10
CA HIS A 23 -11.14 3.12 6.87
C HIS A 23 -10.64 3.99 5.72
N SER A 24 -9.79 3.44 4.86
CA SER A 24 -9.36 4.04 3.60
C SER A 24 -9.43 3.00 2.50
N LEU A 25 -10.09 3.33 1.39
CA LEU A 25 -10.30 2.43 0.28
C LEU A 25 -9.93 3.10 -1.02
N ILE A 26 -9.37 2.31 -1.94
CA ILE A 26 -9.12 2.71 -3.31
C ILE A 26 -9.49 1.53 -4.21
N GLU A 27 -10.29 1.81 -5.22
CA GLU A 27 -10.63 0.86 -6.27
C GLU A 27 -9.77 1.11 -7.49
N TRP A 28 -9.21 0.05 -8.04
CA TRP A 28 -8.37 0.02 -9.22
C TRP A 28 -9.06 -0.79 -10.31
N LYS A 29 -9.15 -0.23 -11.50
CA LYS A 29 -9.44 -1.00 -12.70
C LYS A 29 -8.13 -1.57 -13.21
N LEU A 30 -8.04 -2.88 -13.29
CA LEU A 30 -6.84 -3.55 -13.76
C LEU A 30 -6.70 -3.43 -15.28
N ASP A 31 -5.48 -3.22 -15.75
CA ASP A 31 -5.15 -3.31 -17.16
C ASP A 31 -5.28 -4.76 -17.64
N ASP A 32 -5.60 -4.96 -18.91
CA ASP A 32 -5.89 -6.28 -19.48
C ASP A 32 -4.78 -7.31 -19.26
N TYR A 33 -3.51 -6.87 -19.22
CA TYR A 33 -2.35 -7.76 -18.95
C TYR A 33 -2.21 -8.17 -17.48
N LEU A 34 -2.91 -7.50 -16.56
CA LEU A 34 -2.95 -7.82 -15.13
C LEU A 34 -4.19 -8.64 -14.75
N VAL A 35 -5.17 -8.76 -15.66
CA VAL A 35 -6.39 -9.52 -15.43
C VAL A 35 -6.05 -11.01 -15.33
N LYS A 36 -6.38 -11.61 -14.19
CA LYS A 36 -6.30 -13.05 -13.94
C LYS A 36 -7.68 -13.53 -13.51
N ASP A 37 -8.08 -14.70 -13.99
CA ASP A 37 -9.38 -15.32 -13.66
C ASP A 37 -10.59 -14.39 -13.89
N ASP A 38 -10.50 -13.49 -14.90
CA ASP A 38 -11.48 -12.46 -15.22
C ASP A 38 -11.70 -11.38 -14.15
N TYR A 39 -10.86 -11.28 -13.14
CA TYR A 39 -10.91 -10.19 -12.17
C TYR A 39 -10.45 -8.88 -12.79
N ARG A 40 -11.38 -7.96 -13.00
CA ARG A 40 -11.14 -6.66 -13.64
C ARG A 40 -10.93 -5.52 -12.68
N TYR A 41 -11.33 -5.72 -11.42
CA TYR A 41 -11.25 -4.72 -10.37
C TYR A 41 -10.49 -5.26 -9.17
N MET A 42 -9.71 -4.39 -8.56
CA MET A 42 -9.01 -4.64 -7.32
C MET A 42 -9.33 -3.52 -6.34
N LEU A 43 -10.00 -3.84 -5.25
CA LEU A 43 -10.23 -2.92 -4.14
C LEU A 43 -9.13 -3.12 -3.11
N THR A 44 -8.34 -2.08 -2.86
CA THR A 44 -7.37 -2.05 -1.76
C THR A 44 -7.94 -1.29 -0.59
N GLY A 45 -7.84 -1.85 0.60
CA GLY A 45 -8.37 -1.27 1.80
C GLY A 45 -7.36 -1.27 2.96
N PHE A 46 -7.49 -0.25 3.79
CA PHE A 46 -6.75 -0.09 5.04
C PHE A 46 -7.74 0.16 6.16
N CYS A 47 -7.60 -0.59 7.25
CA CYS A 47 -8.38 -0.40 8.45
C CYS A 47 -7.44 -0.28 9.64
N ALA A 48 -7.59 0.80 10.42
CA ALA A 48 -6.80 1.03 11.62
C ALA A 48 -7.69 1.38 12.82
N ARG A 49 -7.23 1.01 14.01
CA ARG A 49 -7.81 1.41 15.28
C ARG A 49 -6.73 1.83 16.26
N LYS A 50 -7.10 2.65 17.21
CA LYS A 50 -6.30 2.89 18.41
C LYS A 50 -6.42 1.65 19.31
N ALA A 51 -5.29 1.07 19.73
CA ALA A 51 -5.31 -0.01 20.72
C ALA A 51 -5.96 0.50 22.00
N LYS A 52 -6.75 -0.34 22.67
CA LYS A 52 -7.25 -0.01 24.01
C LYS A 52 -6.05 -0.01 24.93
N ASP A 53 -5.87 1.06 25.71
CA ASP A 53 -4.95 1.05 26.82
C ASP A 53 -5.39 -0.07 27.77
N ASP A 54 -4.56 -1.08 27.98
CA ASP A 54 -4.76 -2.00 29.09
C ASP A 54 -4.66 -1.16 30.37
N GLU A 55 -5.69 -1.20 31.20
CA GLU A 55 -5.86 -0.37 32.42
C GLU A 55 -4.71 -0.51 33.45
N ASN A 56 -3.64 -1.25 33.13
CA ASN A 56 -2.53 -1.56 34.01
C ASN A 56 -1.16 -0.95 33.58
N GLN A 57 -1.09 -0.09 32.58
CA GLN A 57 0.17 0.60 32.26
C GLN A 57 0.15 2.04 32.77
N ASN A 58 0.48 2.18 34.05
CA ASN A 58 0.99 3.43 34.67
C ASN A 58 2.39 3.75 34.09
N ALA A 59 2.47 4.22 32.87
CA ALA A 59 3.71 4.80 32.34
C ALA A 59 3.35 6.03 31.50
N ALA A 60 3.84 7.14 31.99
CA ALA A 60 3.72 8.46 31.40
C ALA A 60 4.22 8.43 29.93
N GLY A 61 3.36 8.81 28.99
CA GLY A 61 3.80 9.40 27.74
C GLY A 61 3.85 8.53 26.49
N ASP A 62 3.51 7.25 26.51
CA ASP A 62 3.49 6.43 25.28
C ASP A 62 2.20 6.71 24.49
N ALA A 63 2.38 7.16 23.24
CA ALA A 63 1.30 7.27 22.29
C ALA A 63 0.67 5.88 22.10
N ALA A 64 -0.65 5.78 22.31
CA ALA A 64 -1.36 4.51 22.21
C ALA A 64 -1.05 3.83 20.88
N ALA A 65 -0.67 2.57 20.95
CA ALA A 65 -0.30 1.79 19.76
C ALA A 65 -1.46 1.72 18.76
N ILE A 66 -1.15 1.89 17.48
CA ILE A 66 -2.14 1.76 16.40
C ILE A 66 -2.08 0.34 15.86
N GLU A 67 -3.19 -0.34 15.93
CA GLU A 67 -3.39 -1.62 15.26
C GLU A 67 -4.02 -1.41 13.90
N TYR A 68 -3.50 -2.07 12.87
CA TYR A 68 -4.02 -1.97 11.52
C TYR A 68 -3.94 -3.30 10.78
N PHE A 69 -4.72 -3.41 9.73
CA PHE A 69 -4.55 -4.41 8.68
C PHE A 69 -4.88 -3.80 7.32
N ASN A 70 -4.29 -4.37 6.28
CA ASN A 70 -4.63 -4.09 4.91
C ASN A 70 -5.41 -5.27 4.32
N TYR A 71 -6.21 -4.99 3.30
CA TYR A 71 -6.92 -6.03 2.58
C TYR A 71 -7.04 -5.71 1.11
N VAL A 72 -7.26 -6.75 0.31
CA VAL A 72 -7.50 -6.64 -1.12
C VAL A 72 -8.68 -7.52 -1.47
N ILE A 73 -9.61 -6.99 -2.26
CA ILE A 73 -10.75 -7.71 -2.80
C ILE A 73 -10.70 -7.62 -4.32
N PHE A 74 -10.68 -8.76 -5.00
CA PHE A 74 -10.82 -8.82 -6.44
C PHE A 74 -12.23 -9.19 -6.83
N TYR A 75 -12.74 -8.57 -7.89
CA TYR A 75 -14.05 -8.87 -8.46
C TYR A 75 -14.10 -8.60 -9.96
N ARG A 76 -15.05 -9.25 -10.61
CA ARG A 76 -15.27 -9.19 -12.06
C ARG A 76 -16.16 -8.03 -12.46
N HIS A 77 -17.18 -7.77 -11.67
CA HIS A 77 -18.22 -6.77 -11.86
C HIS A 77 -18.52 -6.09 -10.54
N TYR A 78 -19.11 -4.90 -10.60
CA TYR A 78 -19.62 -4.23 -9.40
C TYR A 78 -20.64 -5.12 -8.68
N ASN A 79 -20.59 -5.13 -7.36
CA ASN A 79 -21.33 -6.06 -6.51
C ASN A 79 -21.55 -5.45 -5.12
N ASP A 80 -22.16 -6.20 -4.21
CA ASP A 80 -22.46 -5.74 -2.85
C ASP A 80 -21.21 -5.53 -1.97
N ASN A 81 -20.01 -5.80 -2.49
CA ASN A 81 -18.72 -5.67 -1.80
C ASN A 81 -17.71 -4.81 -2.58
N ASP A 82 -18.15 -4.03 -3.54
CA ASP A 82 -17.34 -3.04 -4.23
C ASP A 82 -17.10 -1.79 -3.36
N ILE A 83 -16.40 -0.79 -3.89
CA ILE A 83 -16.03 0.40 -3.13
C ILE A 83 -17.24 1.17 -2.56
N VAL A 84 -18.38 1.11 -3.22
CA VAL A 84 -19.60 1.84 -2.81
C VAL A 84 -20.42 1.03 -1.81
N ASN A 85 -20.49 -0.28 -2.02
CA ASN A 85 -21.43 -1.16 -1.34
C ASN A 85 -20.83 -1.97 -0.19
N LEU A 86 -19.49 -2.02 -0.07
CA LEU A 86 -18.85 -2.70 1.06
C LEU A 86 -19.41 -2.17 2.38
N PRO A 87 -19.95 -3.02 3.29
CA PRO A 87 -20.67 -2.59 4.47
C PRO A 87 -19.73 -2.05 5.56
N LEU A 88 -19.21 -0.84 5.35
CA LEU A 88 -18.34 -0.14 6.30
C LEU A 88 -19.11 0.66 7.36
N SER A 89 -20.40 0.83 7.18
CA SER A 89 -21.27 1.50 8.15
C SER A 89 -22.64 0.86 8.17
N ASP A 90 -23.24 0.79 9.35
CA ASP A 90 -24.63 0.42 9.57
C ASP A 90 -25.42 1.69 9.96
N GLY A 91 -25.83 2.44 8.93
CA GLY A 91 -26.56 3.70 9.08
C GLY A 91 -25.76 4.79 9.79
N LYS A 92 -25.67 4.75 11.11
CA LYS A 92 -25.00 5.77 11.93
C LYS A 92 -23.63 5.36 12.46
N GLU A 93 -23.38 4.06 12.58
CA GLU A 93 -22.14 3.55 13.16
C GLU A 93 -21.25 2.92 12.11
N ARG A 94 -19.95 3.13 12.26
CA ARG A 94 -18.95 2.47 11.42
C ARG A 94 -18.74 1.05 11.93
N ILE A 95 -18.51 0.12 11.00
CA ILE A 95 -18.14 -1.25 11.36
C ILE A 95 -16.85 -1.23 12.20
N THR A 96 -16.83 -2.00 13.28
CA THR A 96 -15.67 -2.09 14.15
C THR A 96 -14.49 -2.80 13.46
N TRP A 97 -13.27 -2.54 13.91
CA TRP A 97 -12.07 -3.21 13.40
C TRP A 97 -12.18 -4.76 13.41
N PRO A 98 -12.58 -5.42 14.52
CA PRO A 98 -12.79 -6.87 14.50
C PRO A 98 -13.99 -7.27 13.65
N GLY A 99 -15.02 -6.46 13.58
CA GLY A 99 -16.20 -6.69 12.75
C GLY A 99 -15.84 -6.79 11.28
N LEU A 100 -15.10 -5.81 10.75
CA LEU A 100 -14.64 -5.83 9.37
C LEU A 100 -13.70 -7.01 9.09
N LYS A 101 -12.76 -7.28 9.99
CA LYS A 101 -11.84 -8.41 9.85
C LYS A 101 -12.56 -9.75 9.75
N ASN A 102 -13.59 -9.96 10.60
CA ASN A 102 -14.44 -11.15 10.57
C ASN A 102 -15.32 -11.19 9.31
N TYR A 103 -15.88 -10.05 8.91
CA TYR A 103 -16.66 -9.95 7.67
C TYR A 103 -15.83 -10.39 6.46
N LEU A 104 -14.64 -9.84 6.28
CA LEU A 104 -13.76 -10.16 5.16
C LEU A 104 -13.30 -11.64 5.18
N ARG A 105 -13.03 -12.21 6.36
CA ARG A 105 -12.71 -13.64 6.49
C ARG A 105 -13.90 -14.53 6.10
N ASN A 106 -15.12 -14.13 6.45
CA ASN A 106 -16.32 -14.86 6.06
C ASN A 106 -16.62 -14.70 4.58
N LEU A 107 -16.40 -13.49 4.01
CA LEU A 107 -16.59 -13.22 2.60
C LEU A 107 -15.70 -14.12 1.75
N SER A 108 -14.43 -14.28 2.11
CA SER A 108 -13.48 -15.15 1.38
C SER A 108 -13.90 -16.62 1.35
N ARG A 109 -14.76 -17.05 2.28
CA ARG A 109 -15.23 -18.45 2.38
C ARG A 109 -16.59 -18.68 1.72
N LYS A 110 -17.40 -17.64 1.61
CA LYS A 110 -18.81 -17.76 1.17
C LYS A 110 -19.01 -17.38 -0.28
N ASP A 111 -18.20 -16.47 -0.80
CA ASP A 111 -18.37 -15.94 -2.14
C ASP A 111 -17.18 -16.32 -3.03
N TYR A 112 -17.41 -17.32 -3.89
CA TYR A 112 -16.41 -17.78 -4.87
C TYR A 112 -16.23 -16.83 -6.06
N GLN A 113 -17.05 -15.79 -6.18
CA GLN A 113 -16.89 -14.76 -7.21
C GLN A 113 -15.92 -13.67 -6.81
N LEU A 114 -15.55 -13.64 -5.54
CA LEU A 114 -14.61 -12.69 -4.95
C LEU A 114 -13.35 -13.39 -4.48
N GLN A 115 -12.21 -12.75 -4.67
CA GLN A 115 -10.97 -13.17 -4.05
C GLN A 115 -10.56 -12.15 -2.99
N VAL A 116 -10.51 -12.55 -1.74
CA VAL A 116 -10.22 -11.68 -0.60
C VAL A 116 -8.90 -12.06 0.06
N HIS A 117 -8.02 -11.08 0.23
CA HIS A 117 -6.75 -11.23 0.92
C HIS A 117 -6.67 -10.26 2.10
N LEU A 118 -6.15 -10.73 3.23
CA LEU A 118 -5.93 -9.95 4.45
C LEU A 118 -4.45 -9.98 4.79
N PHE A 119 -3.89 -8.81 5.14
CA PHE A 119 -2.49 -8.64 5.47
C PHE A 119 -2.36 -7.90 6.80
N GLU A 120 -1.67 -8.52 7.75
CA GLU A 120 -1.36 -7.91 9.05
C GLU A 120 0.04 -7.28 9.03
N ARG A 121 0.87 -7.60 8.04
CA ARG A 121 2.21 -7.07 7.85
C ARG A 121 2.30 -6.20 6.61
N LYS A 122 2.84 -4.99 6.78
CA LYS A 122 3.04 -4.02 5.70
C LYS A 122 3.81 -4.62 4.52
N GLY A 123 4.93 -5.30 4.78
CA GLY A 123 5.78 -5.84 3.73
C GLY A 123 5.13 -6.96 2.90
N GLU A 124 4.23 -7.75 3.49
CA GLU A 124 3.46 -8.76 2.74
C GLU A 124 2.45 -8.10 1.81
N TYR A 125 1.74 -7.09 2.31
CA TYR A 125 0.81 -6.30 1.51
C TYR A 125 1.52 -5.60 0.35
N GLN A 126 2.64 -4.93 0.59
CA GLN A 126 3.41 -4.23 -0.44
C GLN A 126 3.91 -5.16 -1.53
N ARG A 127 4.48 -6.31 -1.16
CA ARG A 127 4.88 -7.35 -2.14
C ARG A 127 3.70 -7.90 -2.93
N PHE A 128 2.53 -7.96 -2.33
CA PHE A 128 1.33 -8.43 -3.01
C PHE A 128 0.85 -7.42 -4.05
N ILE A 129 0.66 -6.14 -3.68
CA ILE A 129 0.14 -5.11 -4.58
C ILE A 129 1.14 -4.69 -5.66
N SER A 130 2.46 -4.86 -5.43
CA SER A 130 3.47 -4.58 -6.45
C SER A 130 3.32 -5.45 -7.71
N ARG A 131 2.74 -6.64 -7.58
CA ARG A 131 2.41 -7.52 -8.73
C ARG A 131 1.36 -6.92 -9.65
N TYR A 132 0.63 -5.92 -9.18
CA TYR A 132 -0.41 -5.19 -9.91
C TYR A 132 0.03 -3.76 -10.25
N GLY A 133 1.33 -3.49 -10.24
CA GLY A 133 1.90 -2.20 -10.63
C GLY A 133 1.86 -1.12 -9.55
N LEU A 134 1.52 -1.45 -8.30
CA LEU A 134 1.48 -0.50 -7.20
C LEU A 134 2.78 -0.59 -6.37
N TYR A 135 3.77 0.21 -6.73
CA TYR A 135 5.09 0.19 -6.12
C TYR A 135 5.22 1.20 -4.97
N GLU A 136 5.87 0.80 -3.87
CA GLU A 136 6.09 1.67 -2.72
C GLU A 136 6.94 2.91 -3.07
N SER A 137 7.94 2.74 -3.91
CA SER A 137 8.81 3.81 -4.39
C SER A 137 8.03 4.96 -5.03
N GLU A 138 7.03 4.66 -5.85
CA GLU A 138 6.17 5.68 -6.46
C GLU A 138 5.37 6.46 -5.41
N TRP A 139 4.87 5.79 -4.38
CA TRP A 139 4.17 6.43 -3.27
C TRP A 139 5.10 7.30 -2.42
N GLU A 140 6.37 6.95 -2.30
CA GLU A 140 7.36 7.79 -1.60
C GLU A 140 7.65 9.07 -2.35
N ILE A 141 7.72 9.02 -3.68
CA ILE A 141 7.85 10.21 -4.52
C ILE A 141 6.63 11.12 -4.37
N ILE A 142 5.42 10.56 -4.47
CA ILE A 142 4.16 11.29 -4.30
C ILE A 142 4.10 11.94 -2.90
N ARG A 143 4.49 11.20 -1.86
CA ARG A 143 4.57 11.73 -0.50
C ARG A 143 5.58 12.85 -0.37
N GLY A 144 6.75 12.71 -1.01
CA GLY A 144 7.78 13.75 -1.06
C GLY A 144 7.29 15.03 -1.73
N ILE A 145 6.61 14.91 -2.87
CA ILE A 145 6.01 16.05 -3.59
C ILE A 145 4.96 16.74 -2.72
N ASN A 146 4.10 15.98 -2.06
CA ASN A 146 3.06 16.53 -1.20
C ASN A 146 3.62 17.26 0.03
N LYS A 147 4.79 16.86 0.54
CA LYS A 147 5.49 17.59 1.63
C LYS A 147 5.96 18.99 1.20
N THR A 148 6.18 19.21 -0.09
CA THR A 148 6.53 20.51 -0.68
C THR A 148 5.28 21.29 -1.16
N GLU A 149 4.14 21.09 -0.52
CA GLU A 149 2.85 21.72 -0.88
C GLU A 149 2.41 21.42 -2.32
N GLY A 150 2.82 20.27 -2.86
CA GLY A 150 2.50 19.85 -4.23
C GLY A 150 3.38 20.48 -5.31
N HIS A 151 4.42 21.21 -4.94
CA HIS A 151 5.35 21.80 -5.90
C HIS A 151 6.36 20.77 -6.41
N VAL A 152 5.99 20.06 -7.48
CA VAL A 152 6.84 19.05 -8.14
C VAL A 152 8.23 19.55 -8.42
N ARG A 153 8.34 20.75 -8.99
CA ARG A 153 9.64 21.39 -9.31
C ARG A 153 10.52 21.53 -8.07
N THR A 154 9.98 22.06 -6.98
CA THR A 154 10.70 22.25 -5.71
C THR A 154 11.17 20.92 -5.14
N TYR A 155 10.36 19.87 -5.24
CA TYR A 155 10.75 18.52 -4.83
C TYR A 155 11.96 18.03 -5.64
N PHE A 156 11.90 18.10 -6.97
CA PHE A 156 12.99 17.62 -7.82
C PHE A 156 14.28 18.46 -7.67
N GLU A 157 14.17 19.78 -7.59
CA GLU A 157 15.33 20.66 -7.38
C GLU A 157 16.01 20.45 -6.02
N SER A 158 15.27 20.08 -4.98
CA SER A 158 15.81 19.81 -3.65
C SER A 158 16.45 18.42 -3.50
N HIS A 159 15.91 17.41 -4.18
CA HIS A 159 16.38 16.02 -4.08
C HIS A 159 17.37 15.64 -5.16
N TYR A 160 17.22 16.20 -6.36
CA TYR A 160 18.01 15.86 -7.54
C TYR A 160 18.67 17.11 -8.12
N ARG A 161 19.88 17.42 -7.67
CA ARG A 161 20.61 18.63 -8.10
C ARG A 161 21.07 18.59 -9.56
N THR A 162 21.13 17.42 -10.17
CA THR A 162 21.57 17.22 -11.56
C THR A 162 20.69 16.20 -12.25
N THR A 163 20.57 16.30 -13.59
CA THR A 163 19.87 15.30 -14.42
C THR A 163 20.46 13.90 -14.23
N ARG A 164 21.77 13.80 -14.06
CA ARG A 164 22.47 12.55 -13.76
C ARG A 164 21.88 11.89 -12.51
N LYS A 165 21.69 12.66 -11.43
CA LYS A 165 21.16 12.16 -10.17
C LYS A 165 19.69 11.70 -10.30
N VAL A 166 18.90 12.36 -11.15
CA VAL A 166 17.55 11.86 -11.51
C VAL A 166 17.63 10.49 -12.18
N VAL A 167 18.58 10.32 -13.11
CA VAL A 167 18.74 9.03 -13.80
C VAL A 167 19.21 7.93 -12.83
N GLU A 168 20.21 8.20 -12.01
CA GLU A 168 20.80 7.23 -11.08
C GLU A 168 19.81 6.82 -9.98
N ASP A 169 19.26 7.80 -9.26
CA ASP A 169 18.49 7.55 -8.04
C ASP A 169 17.00 7.26 -8.32
N LEU A 170 16.46 7.78 -9.42
CA LEU A 170 15.05 7.60 -9.74
C LEU A 170 14.84 6.55 -10.83
N LEU A 171 15.45 6.70 -12.00
CA LEU A 171 15.14 5.82 -13.13
C LEU A 171 15.79 4.45 -12.99
N ILE A 172 17.08 4.39 -12.63
CA ILE A 172 17.79 3.11 -12.53
C ILE A 172 17.25 2.29 -11.36
N GLU A 173 17.09 2.89 -10.18
CA GLU A 173 16.52 2.18 -9.01
C GLU A 173 15.10 1.71 -9.27
N GLU A 174 14.25 2.53 -9.89
CA GLU A 174 12.89 2.13 -10.28
C GLU A 174 12.88 0.98 -11.29
N ILE A 175 13.75 1.03 -12.30
CA ILE A 175 13.86 -0.05 -13.29
C ILE A 175 14.31 -1.34 -12.60
N ILE A 176 15.32 -1.26 -11.72
CA ILE A 176 15.81 -2.41 -10.95
C ILE A 176 14.67 -2.99 -10.11
N GLN A 177 14.00 -2.17 -9.30
CA GLN A 177 12.91 -2.63 -8.43
C GLN A 177 11.77 -3.26 -9.23
N LYS A 178 11.30 -2.60 -10.30
CA LYS A 178 10.22 -3.12 -11.14
C LYS A 178 10.61 -4.40 -11.87
N ALA A 179 11.83 -4.48 -12.40
CA ALA A 179 12.32 -5.68 -13.09
C ALA A 179 12.47 -6.87 -12.13
N PHE A 180 12.91 -6.64 -10.89
CA PHE A 180 13.10 -7.70 -9.90
C PHE A 180 11.79 -8.13 -9.24
N MET A 181 10.92 -7.20 -8.87
CA MET A 181 9.64 -7.53 -8.24
C MET A 181 8.67 -8.23 -9.18
N ALA A 182 8.62 -7.86 -10.45
CA ALA A 182 7.78 -8.51 -11.44
C ALA A 182 8.21 -9.97 -11.70
N ARG A 183 9.51 -10.25 -11.61
CA ARG A 183 10.08 -11.57 -11.95
C ARG A 183 10.18 -12.54 -10.78
N THR A 184 10.20 -12.10 -9.53
CA THR A 184 10.16 -12.99 -8.36
C THR A 184 8.84 -13.75 -8.24
N SER A 185 7.78 -13.29 -8.91
CA SER A 185 6.51 -14.01 -8.97
C SER A 185 6.47 -15.12 -10.02
N GLU A 186 7.35 -15.08 -11.04
CA GLU A 186 7.36 -16.06 -12.15
C GLU A 186 8.51 -17.07 -12.06
N ARG A 187 9.44 -16.90 -11.09
CA ARG A 187 10.70 -17.66 -11.06
C ARG A 187 10.99 -18.38 -9.75
N ALA A 188 10.29 -19.48 -9.54
CA ALA A 188 10.89 -20.60 -8.85
C ALA A 188 11.78 -21.48 -9.78
N GLU A 189 11.79 -21.22 -11.10
CA GLU A 189 12.36 -22.18 -12.06
C GLU A 189 13.61 -21.74 -12.87
N ASN A 190 14.08 -20.49 -12.84
CA ASN A 190 15.26 -20.10 -13.65
C ASN A 190 16.15 -19.04 -12.96
N GLY A 191 16.95 -19.46 -11.98
CA GLY A 191 17.77 -18.58 -11.13
C GLY A 191 18.93 -17.81 -11.80
N ASP A 192 19.50 -18.31 -12.92
CA ASP A 192 20.80 -17.83 -13.40
C ASP A 192 20.79 -16.50 -14.20
N ASN A 193 19.74 -16.23 -14.96
CA ASN A 193 19.73 -15.03 -15.83
C ASN A 193 19.39 -13.71 -15.13
N MET A 194 18.89 -13.76 -13.91
CA MET A 194 18.53 -12.57 -13.13
C MET A 194 19.70 -11.95 -12.39
N SER A 195 20.59 -12.77 -11.89
CA SER A 195 21.84 -12.30 -11.27
C SER A 195 22.66 -11.50 -12.27
N LEU A 196 22.82 -12.02 -13.50
CA LEU A 196 23.59 -11.38 -14.55
C LEU A 196 23.04 -10.02 -14.98
N MET A 197 21.70 -9.88 -15.03
CA MET A 197 21.07 -8.61 -15.40
C MET A 197 21.16 -7.57 -14.27
N ALA A 198 21.07 -7.99 -13.02
CA ALA A 198 21.30 -7.14 -11.87
C ALA A 198 22.73 -6.62 -11.84
N ASP A 199 23.67 -7.52 -11.96
CA ASP A 199 25.09 -7.17 -11.99
C ASP A 199 25.43 -6.22 -13.13
N THR A 200 24.80 -6.40 -14.30
CA THR A 200 24.97 -5.49 -15.44
C THR A 200 24.40 -4.10 -15.15
N LEU A 201 23.23 -4.01 -14.51
CA LEU A 201 22.63 -2.72 -14.14
C LEU A 201 23.43 -2.00 -13.04
N TYR A 202 23.97 -2.73 -12.07
CA TYR A 202 24.87 -2.15 -11.07
C TYR A 202 26.19 -1.69 -11.69
N GLN A 203 26.75 -2.44 -12.65
CA GLN A 203 27.93 -2.00 -13.40
C GLN A 203 27.66 -0.72 -14.20
N ILE A 204 26.50 -0.59 -14.85
CA ILE A 204 26.10 0.64 -15.54
C ILE A 204 25.97 1.80 -14.56
N LYS A 205 25.38 1.57 -13.38
CA LYS A 205 25.28 2.57 -12.32
C LYS A 205 26.67 3.05 -11.87
N ASP A 206 27.60 2.13 -11.63
CA ASP A 206 28.97 2.45 -11.22
C ASP A 206 29.73 3.20 -12.30
N GLN A 207 29.59 2.82 -13.59
CA GLN A 207 30.18 3.54 -14.71
C GLN A 207 29.62 4.96 -14.91
N LEU A 208 28.37 5.19 -14.53
CA LEU A 208 27.77 6.52 -14.53
C LEU A 208 28.22 7.35 -13.32
N ALA A 209 28.78 6.71 -12.28
CA ALA A 209 29.26 7.37 -11.06
C ALA A 209 30.71 7.89 -11.19
N GLU A 210 31.46 7.46 -12.20
CA GLU A 210 32.77 8.01 -12.59
C GLU A 210 32.61 9.23 -13.52
#